data_df9cd3bafc15988320a09465a553d776
#
_entry.id   df9cd3bafc15988320a09465a553d776
#
_cell.length_a   1.000
_cell.length_b   1.000
_cell.length_c   1.000
_cell.angle_alpha   90.00
_cell.angle_beta   90.00
_cell.angle_gamma   90.00
#
_symmetry.space_group_name_H-M   'P 1'
#
loop_
_entity.id
_entity.type
_entity.pdbx_description
1 polymer ?
#
loop_
_entity_poly.entity_id
_entity_poly.type
_entity_poly.pdbx_seq_one_letter_code
_entity_poly.pdbx_strand_id
1 'polypeptide(L)'
;MLYFSTRDKQRTFSFKDVFLNALASDGGLYVPTSIPKFSPEKIQSMKNYTFQEMSYEIFNVFVGDAFSPEELKGIISKSYSVFRNEKIVDLKLIDNISCVELFHGPTLAFKDIAMQVLGNMYENLLNKSKNKMNLITATSGDTGAAAIDALKSKKYLNIFVLHPENKVSETQRRLMTTVLDKNVYNIAIKGTFDDCQYLVKEMFNDQKFRNSIQMSGVNSINWARIVAQIVYYFFIYLRQKETEKRMIVSVPTGNFGDIYAGYIAKQMGLPIEKLIIASNHNNLLEKCLSTGLYQPSKVNPSVSPSMDIQVASNFERILFEICNQDESRVVALMNNLKNKKEFQLNKTELSNLQENFLAHSVSEEETLQTIKEVYQEHNFVLDPHSAIGFKALKKSGSLSDNFSYFCLETAHACKFPDAIVSAIDKEPPMPDFVKKIFSKEESFIVLDGNLEILKSYIEKKVSNNSSG
;
A
#
# COMPACT_ATOMS: atom_id res chain seq x y z
N MET A 1 21.27 -4.25 -8.69
CA MET A 1 20.08 -5.14 -8.68
C MET A 1 19.37 -5.03 -10.03
N LEU A 2 19.02 -6.16 -10.64
CA LEU A 2 18.21 -6.23 -11.85
C LEU A 2 16.82 -6.81 -11.53
N TYR A 3 15.88 -6.56 -12.42
CA TYR A 3 14.48 -6.94 -12.30
C TYR A 3 13.98 -7.58 -13.60
N PHE A 4 12.98 -8.42 -13.52
CA PHE A 4 12.24 -8.93 -14.67
C PHE A 4 10.72 -8.86 -14.41
N SER A 5 9.93 -9.12 -15.44
CA SER A 5 8.48 -9.27 -15.31
C SER A 5 8.13 -10.66 -14.77
N THR A 6 7.06 -10.76 -13.98
CA THR A 6 6.46 -12.04 -13.59
C THR A 6 6.00 -12.88 -14.79
N ARG A 7 5.93 -12.28 -16.00
CA ARG A 7 5.47 -12.92 -17.24
C ARG A 7 6.55 -13.08 -18.31
N ASP A 8 7.73 -12.44 -18.13
CA ASP A 8 8.87 -12.52 -19.03
C ASP A 8 10.18 -12.32 -18.27
N LYS A 9 10.93 -13.41 -18.07
CA LYS A 9 12.25 -13.39 -17.39
C LYS A 9 13.40 -13.13 -18.36
N GLN A 10 13.18 -13.13 -19.66
CA GLN A 10 14.25 -12.98 -20.64
C GLN A 10 14.76 -11.52 -20.70
N ARG A 11 13.90 -10.57 -20.32
CA ARG A 11 14.25 -9.14 -20.28
C ARG A 11 14.49 -8.69 -18.87
N THR A 12 15.62 -8.04 -18.66
CA THR A 12 15.96 -7.44 -17.38
C THR A 12 15.90 -5.91 -17.44
N PHE A 13 15.57 -5.32 -16.30
CA PHE A 13 15.36 -3.88 -16.15
C PHE A 13 16.15 -3.37 -14.95
N SER A 14 16.58 -2.10 -15.03
CA SER A 14 17.16 -1.42 -13.88
C SER A 14 16.08 -1.03 -12.85
N PHE A 15 16.49 -0.72 -11.62
CA PHE A 15 15.53 -0.18 -10.63
C PHE A 15 14.86 1.10 -11.14
N LYS A 16 15.62 1.97 -11.83
CA LYS A 16 15.09 3.22 -12.40
C LYS A 16 13.95 2.94 -13.38
N ASP A 17 14.10 1.96 -14.28
CA ASP A 17 13.07 1.59 -15.24
C ASP A 17 11.83 1.04 -14.53
N VAL A 18 12.02 0.15 -13.57
CA VAL A 18 10.95 -0.44 -12.75
C VAL A 18 10.20 0.63 -11.95
N PHE A 19 10.91 1.56 -11.37
CA PHE A 19 10.34 2.65 -10.59
C PHE A 19 9.49 3.61 -11.44
N LEU A 20 10.00 4.01 -12.61
CA LEU A 20 9.32 4.98 -13.48
C LEU A 20 8.12 4.35 -14.22
N ASN A 21 8.22 3.08 -14.62
CA ASN A 21 7.14 2.41 -15.37
C ASN A 21 6.10 1.72 -14.47
N ALA A 22 6.49 1.26 -13.28
CA ALA A 22 5.67 0.55 -12.29
C ALA A 22 5.03 -0.77 -12.80
N LEU A 23 4.60 -0.86 -14.06
CA LEU A 23 4.00 -2.01 -14.71
C LEU A 23 4.84 -2.38 -15.95
N ALA A 24 5.11 -3.67 -16.13
CA ALA A 24 5.81 -4.16 -17.30
C ALA A 24 4.95 -4.06 -18.59
N SER A 25 5.60 -3.97 -19.73
CA SER A 25 4.92 -3.81 -21.04
C SER A 25 4.06 -5.00 -21.44
N ASP A 26 4.36 -6.19 -20.89
CA ASP A 26 3.58 -7.41 -21.06
C ASP A 26 2.38 -7.52 -20.09
N GLY A 27 2.19 -6.49 -19.24
CA GLY A 27 1.17 -6.42 -18.21
C GLY A 27 1.49 -7.20 -16.93
N GLY A 28 2.70 -7.79 -16.83
CA GLY A 28 3.22 -8.43 -15.63
C GLY A 28 3.76 -7.43 -14.61
N LEU A 29 4.08 -7.92 -13.42
CA LEU A 29 4.63 -7.10 -12.33
C LEU A 29 6.15 -7.29 -12.26
N TYR A 30 6.87 -6.23 -11.93
CA TYR A 30 8.30 -6.34 -11.71
C TYR A 30 8.62 -7.00 -10.39
N VAL A 31 9.60 -7.91 -10.42
CA VAL A 31 10.21 -8.57 -9.26
C VAL A 31 11.74 -8.57 -9.44
N PRO A 32 12.54 -8.59 -8.36
CA PRO A 32 13.99 -8.66 -8.47
C PRO A 32 14.41 -10.03 -9.01
N THR A 33 15.52 -10.08 -9.75
CA THR A 33 16.07 -11.35 -10.27
C THR A 33 16.55 -12.29 -9.16
N SER A 34 16.82 -11.75 -7.98
CA SER A 34 17.13 -12.51 -6.76
C SER A 34 16.76 -11.64 -5.54
N ILE A 35 16.29 -12.29 -4.48
CA ILE A 35 16.00 -11.61 -3.22
C ILE A 35 17.28 -11.58 -2.38
N PRO A 36 17.78 -10.37 -2.00
CA PRO A 36 18.96 -10.25 -1.14
C PRO A 36 18.72 -10.92 0.22
N LYS A 37 19.71 -11.69 0.68
CA LYS A 37 19.64 -12.35 1.99
C LYS A 37 20.55 -11.66 2.99
N PHE A 38 20.06 -11.40 4.19
CA PHE A 38 20.83 -10.94 5.33
C PHE A 38 21.09 -12.12 6.27
N SER A 39 22.34 -12.23 6.75
CA SER A 39 22.65 -13.20 7.79
C SER A 39 22.04 -12.77 9.13
N PRO A 40 21.84 -13.71 10.07
CA PRO A 40 21.37 -13.37 11.43
C PRO A 40 22.23 -12.29 12.10
N GLU A 41 23.56 -12.34 11.92
CA GLU A 41 24.52 -11.37 12.47
C GLU A 41 24.29 -9.96 11.84
N LYS A 42 24.06 -9.91 10.50
CA LYS A 42 23.73 -8.63 9.83
C LYS A 42 22.44 -8.07 10.35
N ILE A 43 21.40 -8.90 10.53
CA ILE A 43 20.11 -8.46 11.08
C ILE A 43 20.31 -7.92 12.50
N GLN A 44 21.00 -8.63 13.38
CA GLN A 44 21.27 -8.19 14.75
C GLN A 44 22.11 -6.92 14.83
N SER A 45 23.05 -6.72 13.89
CA SER A 45 23.86 -5.49 13.84
C SER A 45 23.01 -4.21 13.62
N MET A 46 21.81 -4.35 13.07
CA MET A 46 20.86 -3.25 12.84
C MET A 46 19.94 -2.95 14.04
N LYS A 47 20.13 -3.64 15.20
CA LYS A 47 19.24 -3.52 16.36
C LYS A 47 19.05 -2.09 16.86
N ASN A 48 20.09 -1.28 16.81
CA ASN A 48 20.06 0.11 17.30
C ASN A 48 19.84 1.14 16.18
N TYR A 49 19.59 0.71 14.95
CA TYR A 49 19.34 1.63 13.85
C TYR A 49 18.04 2.41 14.04
N THR A 50 18.07 3.68 13.70
CA THR A 50 16.87 4.47 13.49
C THR A 50 16.06 3.90 12.31
N PHE A 51 14.82 4.33 12.17
CA PHE A 51 14.01 3.91 11.01
C PHE A 51 14.64 4.37 9.68
N GLN A 52 15.29 5.56 9.66
CA GLN A 52 15.99 6.06 8.48
C GLN A 52 17.23 5.22 8.13
N GLU A 53 18.04 4.85 9.12
CA GLU A 53 19.20 3.98 8.89
C GLU A 53 18.76 2.58 8.41
N MET A 54 17.72 2.01 9.00
CA MET A 54 17.12 0.77 8.53
C MET A 54 16.61 0.88 7.10
N SER A 55 15.94 2.00 6.78
CA SER A 55 15.45 2.26 5.43
C SER A 55 16.59 2.34 4.41
N TYR A 56 17.69 2.98 4.76
CA TYR A 56 18.87 3.04 3.90
C TYR A 56 19.42 1.64 3.60
N GLU A 57 19.61 0.81 4.61
CA GLU A 57 20.12 -0.57 4.44
C GLU A 57 19.22 -1.41 3.52
N ILE A 58 17.91 -1.32 3.72
CA ILE A 58 16.95 -2.08 2.92
C ILE A 58 16.88 -1.53 1.48
N PHE A 59 16.75 -0.21 1.29
CA PHE A 59 16.70 0.36 -0.05
C PHE A 59 17.99 0.15 -0.84
N ASN A 60 19.15 0.29 -0.19
CA ASN A 60 20.46 0.19 -0.84
C ASN A 60 20.69 -1.14 -1.59
N VAL A 61 20.14 -2.26 -1.08
CA VAL A 61 20.28 -3.55 -1.75
C VAL A 61 19.35 -3.71 -2.96
N PHE A 62 18.30 -2.86 -3.08
CA PHE A 62 17.33 -2.92 -4.17
C PHE A 62 17.54 -1.85 -5.25
N VAL A 63 18.01 -0.65 -4.91
CA VAL A 63 18.02 0.49 -5.85
C VAL A 63 19.14 0.40 -6.90
N GLY A 64 20.15 -0.47 -6.70
CA GLY A 64 21.30 -0.58 -7.62
C GLY A 64 22.05 0.75 -7.75
N ASP A 65 22.26 1.17 -8.97
CA ASP A 65 22.96 2.41 -9.36
C ASP A 65 22.01 3.60 -9.64
N ALA A 66 20.73 3.46 -9.35
CA ALA A 66 19.73 4.51 -9.61
C ALA A 66 19.98 5.79 -8.79
N PHE A 67 20.57 5.64 -7.60
CA PHE A 67 20.91 6.73 -6.69
C PHE A 67 22.30 6.49 -6.08
N SER A 68 23.08 7.57 -5.91
CA SER A 68 24.30 7.46 -5.10
C SER A 68 23.94 7.23 -3.62
N PRO A 69 24.89 6.74 -2.80
CA PRO A 69 24.65 6.59 -1.35
C PRO A 69 24.18 7.89 -0.68
N GLU A 70 24.75 9.02 -1.07
CA GLU A 70 24.44 10.36 -0.54
C GLU A 70 23.02 10.78 -0.96
N GLU A 71 22.65 10.54 -2.23
CA GLU A 71 21.32 10.83 -2.74
C GLU A 71 20.27 9.98 -2.02
N LEU A 72 20.52 8.69 -1.86
CA LEU A 72 19.59 7.80 -1.18
C LEU A 72 19.41 8.19 0.29
N LYS A 73 20.47 8.50 1.02
CA LYS A 73 20.40 9.02 2.39
C LYS A 73 19.63 10.33 2.46
N GLY A 74 19.88 11.26 1.54
CA GLY A 74 19.16 12.53 1.44
C GLY A 74 17.65 12.35 1.17
N ILE A 75 17.29 11.44 0.26
CA ILE A 75 15.92 11.07 -0.04
C ILE A 75 15.22 10.53 1.21
N ILE A 76 15.82 9.55 1.90
CA ILE A 76 15.26 8.92 3.08
C ILE A 76 15.10 9.94 4.22
N SER A 77 16.14 10.72 4.52
CA SER A 77 16.08 11.75 5.56
C SER A 77 14.96 12.75 5.31
N LYS A 78 14.87 13.28 4.08
CA LYS A 78 13.81 14.22 3.67
C LYS A 78 12.42 13.57 3.77
N SER A 79 12.29 12.30 3.42
CA SER A 79 11.02 11.59 3.42
C SER A 79 10.44 11.41 4.81
N TYR A 80 11.27 11.12 5.78
CA TYR A 80 10.80 10.84 7.14
C TYR A 80 10.86 12.05 8.08
N SER A 81 11.46 13.17 7.66
CA SER A 81 11.43 14.42 8.45
C SER A 81 10.05 15.04 8.59
N VAL A 82 9.08 14.65 7.76
CA VAL A 82 7.70 15.15 7.80
C VAL A 82 6.79 14.34 8.74
N PHE A 83 7.30 13.25 9.31
CA PHE A 83 6.55 12.43 10.25
C PHE A 83 6.48 13.09 11.63
N ARG A 84 5.38 12.90 12.34
CA ARG A 84 5.12 13.55 13.64
C ARG A 84 5.72 12.80 14.81
N ASN A 85 5.90 11.49 14.66
CA ASN A 85 6.57 10.64 15.64
C ASN A 85 8.02 10.40 15.16
N GLU A 86 8.99 10.71 15.99
CA GLU A 86 10.42 10.50 15.69
C GLU A 86 10.76 9.04 15.38
N LYS A 87 10.02 8.11 15.97
CA LYS A 87 10.19 6.68 15.70
C LYS A 87 9.66 6.25 14.34
N ILE A 88 8.82 7.07 13.66
CA ILE A 88 8.10 6.78 12.41
C ILE A 88 7.07 5.66 12.59
N VAL A 89 7.45 4.57 13.23
CA VAL A 89 6.66 3.41 13.61
C VAL A 89 6.76 3.24 15.11
N ASP A 90 5.64 3.09 15.79
CA ASP A 90 5.60 2.81 17.23
C ASP A 90 4.89 1.48 17.52
N LEU A 91 5.08 0.95 18.71
CA LEU A 91 4.53 -0.32 19.14
C LEU A 91 3.70 -0.11 20.40
N LYS A 92 2.46 -0.55 20.38
CA LYS A 92 1.58 -0.61 21.54
C LYS A 92 1.21 -2.05 21.85
N LEU A 93 1.47 -2.49 23.06
CA LEU A 93 1.08 -3.82 23.50
C LEU A 93 -0.40 -3.80 23.96
N ILE A 94 -1.21 -4.64 23.37
CA ILE A 94 -2.60 -4.90 23.73
C ILE A 94 -2.74 -6.40 23.93
N ASP A 95 -3.04 -6.84 25.14
CA ASP A 95 -2.89 -8.24 25.55
C ASP A 95 -1.45 -8.75 25.24
N ASN A 96 -1.34 -9.85 24.51
CA ASN A 96 -0.06 -10.39 24.03
C ASN A 96 0.23 -10.03 22.55
N ILE A 97 -0.46 -9.02 22.01
CA ILE A 97 -0.34 -8.59 20.61
C ILE A 97 0.35 -7.22 20.57
N SER A 98 1.45 -7.13 19.84
CA SER A 98 2.09 -5.85 19.53
C SER A 98 1.37 -5.20 18.36
N CYS A 99 0.55 -4.20 18.64
CA CYS A 99 -0.06 -3.33 17.63
C CYS A 99 1.02 -2.39 17.09
N VAL A 100 1.20 -2.41 15.76
CA VAL A 100 2.25 -1.68 15.05
C VAL A 100 1.65 -0.43 14.44
N GLU A 101 1.82 0.71 15.08
CA GLU A 101 1.28 1.99 14.62
C GLU A 101 2.07 2.51 13.42
N LEU A 102 1.50 2.40 12.21
CA LEU A 102 2.11 2.82 10.94
C LEU A 102 1.58 4.16 10.41
N PHE A 103 0.74 4.84 11.18
CA PHE A 103 -0.05 5.99 10.75
C PHE A 103 0.48 7.36 11.24
N HIS A 104 1.72 7.46 11.64
CA HIS A 104 2.31 8.72 12.16
C HIS A 104 2.72 9.71 11.05
N GLY A 105 2.49 9.38 9.80
CA GLY A 105 2.80 10.23 8.66
C GLY A 105 1.80 11.38 8.45
N PRO A 106 2.05 12.21 7.42
CA PRO A 106 1.26 13.43 7.14
C PRO A 106 -0.24 13.19 6.98
N THR A 107 -0.64 12.05 6.42
CA THR A 107 -2.04 11.75 6.10
C THR A 107 -2.64 10.63 6.94
N LEU A 108 -1.95 10.25 8.01
CA LEU A 108 -2.44 9.29 9.01
C LEU A 108 -2.76 7.90 8.41
N ALA A 109 -1.92 7.41 7.50
CA ALA A 109 -1.98 6.06 6.97
C ALA A 109 -0.58 5.49 6.71
N PHE A 110 -0.43 4.18 6.79
CA PHE A 110 0.83 3.47 6.49
C PHE A 110 1.39 3.81 5.10
N LYS A 111 0.51 4.22 4.20
CA LYS A 111 0.84 4.61 2.83
C LYS A 111 1.81 5.77 2.77
N ASP A 112 1.84 6.64 3.78
CA ASP A 112 2.79 7.74 3.90
C ASP A 112 4.25 7.25 3.93
N ILE A 113 4.51 6.11 4.58
CA ILE A 113 5.86 5.54 4.70
C ILE A 113 6.48 5.32 3.32
N ALA A 114 5.71 4.75 2.40
CA ALA A 114 6.18 4.51 1.04
C ALA A 114 6.08 5.77 0.16
N MET A 115 4.97 6.51 0.23
CA MET A 115 4.72 7.62 -0.69
C MET A 115 5.70 8.77 -0.52
N GLN A 116 6.13 9.09 0.70
CA GLN A 116 7.12 10.13 0.94
C GLN A 116 8.46 9.79 0.29
N VAL A 117 8.88 8.52 0.37
CA VAL A 117 10.11 8.06 -0.31
C VAL A 117 9.95 8.13 -1.83
N LEU A 118 8.83 7.62 -2.36
CA LEU A 118 8.57 7.68 -3.81
C LEU A 118 8.55 9.11 -4.32
N GLY A 119 7.88 10.03 -3.62
CA GLY A 119 7.81 11.43 -4.01
C GLY A 119 9.19 12.08 -4.12
N ASN A 120 10.08 11.81 -3.17
CA ASN A 120 11.45 12.35 -3.18
C ASN A 120 12.35 11.62 -4.20
N MET A 121 12.13 10.32 -4.49
CA MET A 121 12.80 9.61 -5.59
C MET A 121 12.40 10.17 -6.95
N TYR A 122 11.11 10.40 -7.20
CA TYR A 122 10.63 11.07 -8.42
C TYR A 122 11.28 12.45 -8.57
N GLU A 123 11.26 13.27 -7.52
CA GLU A 123 11.85 14.59 -7.55
C GLU A 123 13.35 14.54 -7.94
N ASN A 124 14.13 13.63 -7.34
CA ASN A 124 15.55 13.48 -7.66
C ASN A 124 15.77 13.11 -9.13
N LEU A 125 15.06 12.07 -9.62
CA LEU A 125 15.21 11.58 -11.00
C LEU A 125 14.77 12.62 -12.04
N LEU A 126 13.64 13.30 -11.78
CA LEU A 126 13.08 14.27 -12.71
C LEU A 126 13.85 15.60 -12.68
N ASN A 127 14.45 15.99 -11.56
CA ASN A 127 15.37 17.12 -11.50
C ASN A 127 16.64 16.89 -12.35
N LYS A 128 17.12 15.65 -12.44
CA LYS A 128 18.27 15.29 -13.30
C LYS A 128 17.90 15.30 -14.78
N SER A 129 16.76 14.72 -15.13
CA SER A 129 16.33 14.58 -16.53
C SER A 129 15.62 15.81 -17.09
N LYS A 130 15.12 16.71 -16.22
CA LYS A 130 14.23 17.83 -16.57
C LYS A 130 12.92 17.44 -17.27
N ASN A 131 12.57 16.17 -17.27
CA ASN A 131 11.33 15.70 -17.87
C ASN A 131 10.16 15.97 -16.93
N LYS A 132 9.03 16.40 -17.49
CA LYS A 132 7.76 16.50 -16.75
C LYS A 132 7.08 15.14 -16.72
N MET A 133 6.31 14.86 -15.67
CA MET A 133 5.51 13.63 -15.55
C MET A 133 4.16 13.97 -14.92
N ASN A 134 3.11 13.34 -15.45
CA ASN A 134 1.75 13.52 -14.95
C ASN A 134 1.28 12.19 -14.33
N LEU A 135 1.12 12.21 -13.02
CA LEU A 135 0.69 11.04 -12.26
C LEU A 135 -0.83 11.08 -12.10
N ILE A 136 -1.49 9.99 -12.49
CA ILE A 136 -2.95 9.88 -12.39
C ILE A 136 -3.29 8.65 -11.54
N THR A 137 -4.20 8.82 -10.60
CA THR A 137 -4.65 7.74 -9.72
C THR A 137 -6.11 7.84 -9.36
N ALA A 138 -6.76 6.72 -9.13
CA ALA A 138 -8.04 6.63 -8.47
C ALA A 138 -7.83 6.25 -6.99
N THR A 139 -8.66 6.78 -6.10
CA THR A 139 -8.54 6.54 -4.67
C THR A 139 -9.89 6.40 -3.98
N SER A 140 -9.94 5.53 -2.96
CA SER A 140 -10.99 5.49 -1.95
C SER A 140 -10.71 6.42 -0.74
N GLY A 141 -9.64 7.23 -0.81
CA GLY A 141 -9.26 8.22 0.20
C GLY A 141 -7.76 8.18 0.54
N ASP A 142 -7.30 7.15 1.22
CA ASP A 142 -5.96 7.08 1.81
C ASP A 142 -4.80 7.18 0.81
N THR A 143 -4.88 6.45 -0.30
CA THR A 143 -3.80 6.45 -1.31
C THR A 143 -3.68 7.81 -1.98
N GLY A 144 -4.83 8.45 -2.27
CA GLY A 144 -4.86 9.78 -2.84
C GLY A 144 -4.27 10.83 -1.90
N ALA A 145 -4.67 10.81 -0.63
CA ALA A 145 -4.14 11.73 0.37
C ALA A 145 -2.62 11.60 0.53
N ALA A 146 -2.12 10.37 0.67
CA ALA A 146 -0.68 10.10 0.79
C ALA A 146 0.11 10.52 -0.48
N ALA A 147 -0.46 10.28 -1.67
CA ALA A 147 0.16 10.67 -2.93
C ALA A 147 0.19 12.19 -3.10
N ILE A 148 -0.90 12.89 -2.80
CA ILE A 148 -0.96 14.36 -2.86
C ILE A 148 0.09 14.96 -1.93
N ASP A 149 0.12 14.52 -0.66
CA ASP A 149 1.06 15.08 0.31
C ASP A 149 2.52 14.87 -0.11
N ALA A 150 2.85 13.70 -0.63
CA ALA A 150 4.21 13.36 -1.07
C ALA A 150 4.64 14.08 -2.36
N LEU A 151 3.70 14.47 -3.21
CA LEU A 151 3.97 14.99 -4.56
C LEU A 151 3.67 16.49 -4.71
N LYS A 152 2.99 17.11 -3.74
CA LYS A 152 2.74 18.55 -3.74
C LYS A 152 4.06 19.33 -3.85
N SER A 153 4.02 20.49 -4.48
CA SER A 153 5.17 21.37 -4.68
C SER A 153 6.35 20.80 -5.48
N LYS A 154 6.23 19.60 -6.09
CA LYS A 154 7.29 19.01 -6.92
C LYS A 154 7.28 19.62 -8.31
N LYS A 155 8.38 20.27 -8.72
CA LYS A 155 8.48 21.12 -9.92
C LYS A 155 8.13 20.39 -11.24
N TYR A 156 8.53 19.13 -11.38
CA TYR A 156 8.38 18.37 -12.63
C TYR A 156 7.27 17.33 -12.58
N LEU A 157 6.41 17.41 -11.56
CA LEU A 157 5.30 16.49 -11.35
C LEU A 157 3.98 17.21 -11.28
N ASN A 158 2.97 16.68 -11.96
CA ASN A 158 1.57 16.97 -11.66
C ASN A 158 0.91 15.71 -11.12
N ILE A 159 -0.03 15.88 -10.21
CA ILE A 159 -0.84 14.78 -9.70
C ILE A 159 -2.33 15.05 -9.91
N PHE A 160 -3.01 14.11 -10.55
CA PHE A 160 -4.45 14.10 -10.77
C PHE A 160 -5.05 12.95 -9.96
N VAL A 161 -5.89 13.26 -9.00
CA VAL A 161 -6.50 12.27 -8.11
C VAL A 161 -8.00 12.23 -8.33
N LEU A 162 -8.48 11.08 -8.82
CA LEU A 162 -9.89 10.80 -9.01
C LEU A 162 -10.45 10.13 -7.75
N HIS A 163 -11.53 10.65 -7.23
CA HIS A 163 -12.25 10.03 -6.12
C HIS A 163 -13.77 10.11 -6.36
N PRO A 164 -14.56 9.18 -5.82
CA PRO A 164 -16.01 9.23 -5.98
C PRO A 164 -16.59 10.39 -5.19
N GLU A 165 -17.48 11.15 -5.82
CA GLU A 165 -18.16 12.28 -5.19
C GLU A 165 -18.98 11.79 -3.98
N ASN A 166 -18.79 12.44 -2.82
CA ASN A 166 -19.50 12.16 -1.56
C ASN A 166 -19.43 10.70 -1.05
N LYS A 167 -18.42 9.92 -1.47
CA LYS A 167 -18.23 8.52 -1.06
C LYS A 167 -16.87 8.23 -0.41
N VAL A 168 -16.17 9.27 0.02
CA VAL A 168 -15.02 9.21 0.92
C VAL A 168 -15.36 9.98 2.18
N SER A 169 -14.79 9.61 3.34
CA SER A 169 -15.06 10.34 4.58
C SER A 169 -14.65 11.80 4.46
N GLU A 170 -15.28 12.69 5.22
CA GLU A 170 -14.94 14.12 5.19
C GLU A 170 -13.46 14.33 5.56
N THR A 171 -12.96 13.61 6.55
CA THR A 171 -11.55 13.69 6.94
C THR A 171 -10.62 13.29 5.78
N GLN A 172 -10.91 12.19 5.08
CA GLN A 172 -10.11 11.76 3.93
C GLN A 172 -10.21 12.76 2.77
N ARG A 173 -11.39 13.27 2.46
CA ARG A 173 -11.58 14.27 1.42
C ARG A 173 -10.78 15.53 1.74
N ARG A 174 -10.89 16.06 2.96
CA ARG A 174 -10.18 17.28 3.36
C ARG A 174 -8.66 17.13 3.39
N LEU A 175 -8.14 15.95 3.74
CA LEU A 175 -6.71 15.65 3.63
C LEU A 175 -6.19 15.77 2.18
N MET A 176 -7.03 15.57 1.18
CA MET A 176 -6.69 15.74 -0.24
C MET A 176 -6.96 17.18 -0.72
N THR A 177 -8.17 17.66 -0.50
CA THR A 177 -8.72 18.85 -1.18
C THR A 177 -8.30 20.18 -0.56
N THR A 178 -7.77 20.18 0.67
CA THR A 178 -7.19 21.38 1.32
C THR A 178 -5.73 21.64 0.94
N VAL A 179 -5.14 20.79 0.08
CA VAL A 179 -3.83 21.04 -0.52
C VAL A 179 -4.00 21.86 -1.79
N LEU A 180 -3.59 23.12 -1.75
CA LEU A 180 -3.82 24.11 -2.81
C LEU A 180 -2.63 24.32 -3.76
N ASP A 181 -1.67 23.39 -3.75
CA ASP A 181 -0.47 23.45 -4.59
C ASP A 181 -0.83 23.38 -6.07
N LYS A 182 -0.15 24.20 -6.90
CA LYS A 182 -0.46 24.38 -8.34
C LYS A 182 -0.34 23.10 -9.17
N ASN A 183 0.38 22.11 -8.67
CA ASN A 183 0.59 20.82 -9.34
C ASN A 183 -0.35 19.71 -8.84
N VAL A 184 -1.34 20.04 -7.99
CA VAL A 184 -2.31 19.11 -7.40
C VAL A 184 -3.70 19.35 -8.00
N TYR A 185 -4.32 18.31 -8.52
CA TYR A 185 -5.64 18.34 -9.13
C TYR A 185 -6.53 17.26 -8.53
N ASN A 186 -7.49 17.68 -7.71
CA ASN A 186 -8.53 16.81 -7.14
C ASN A 186 -9.75 16.80 -8.05
N ILE A 187 -10.22 15.61 -8.44
CA ILE A 187 -11.34 15.43 -9.37
C ILE A 187 -12.36 14.48 -8.72
N ALA A 188 -13.46 15.03 -8.27
CA ALA A 188 -14.60 14.26 -7.78
C ALA A 188 -15.41 13.77 -8.98
N ILE A 189 -15.60 12.45 -9.10
CA ILE A 189 -16.35 11.81 -10.17
C ILE A 189 -17.75 11.46 -9.66
N LYS A 190 -18.80 11.85 -10.38
CA LYS A 190 -20.17 11.39 -10.14
C LYS A 190 -20.27 9.91 -10.49
N GLY A 191 -20.01 9.05 -9.52
CA GLY A 191 -19.93 7.61 -9.70
C GLY A 191 -19.45 6.88 -8.45
N THR A 192 -18.90 5.70 -8.66
CA THR A 192 -18.32 4.83 -7.64
C THR A 192 -16.79 4.87 -7.71
N PHE A 193 -16.13 4.22 -6.75
CA PHE A 193 -14.68 4.02 -6.84
C PHE A 193 -14.28 3.15 -8.04
N ASP A 194 -15.12 2.16 -8.38
CA ASP A 194 -14.90 1.32 -9.57
C ASP A 194 -14.97 2.15 -10.87
N ASP A 195 -15.87 3.14 -10.93
CA ASP A 195 -15.93 4.06 -12.07
C ASP A 195 -14.66 4.90 -12.17
N CYS A 196 -14.14 5.40 -11.06
CA CYS A 196 -12.86 6.11 -11.04
C CYS A 196 -11.70 5.22 -11.52
N GLN A 197 -11.64 3.97 -11.06
CA GLN A 197 -10.63 3.00 -11.49
C GLN A 197 -10.77 2.65 -12.97
N TYR A 198 -11.98 2.49 -13.46
CA TYR A 198 -12.27 2.25 -14.88
C TYR A 198 -11.74 3.39 -15.76
N LEU A 199 -12.05 4.64 -15.42
CA LEU A 199 -11.57 5.81 -16.15
C LEU A 199 -10.03 5.88 -16.19
N VAL A 200 -9.38 5.65 -15.06
CA VAL A 200 -7.90 5.62 -15.00
C VAL A 200 -7.34 4.51 -15.86
N LYS A 201 -7.93 3.31 -15.84
CA LYS A 201 -7.51 2.17 -16.65
C LYS A 201 -7.67 2.44 -18.14
N GLU A 202 -8.78 3.04 -18.56
CA GLU A 202 -9.02 3.39 -19.97
C GLU A 202 -7.99 4.43 -20.46
N MET A 203 -7.65 5.42 -19.63
CA MET A 203 -6.58 6.38 -19.97
C MET A 203 -5.21 5.69 -20.08
N PHE A 204 -4.90 4.71 -19.23
CA PHE A 204 -3.66 3.93 -19.32
C PHE A 204 -3.61 3.03 -20.56
N ASN A 205 -4.75 2.49 -21.01
CA ASN A 205 -4.86 1.67 -22.22
C ASN A 205 -4.73 2.51 -23.50
N ASP A 206 -5.09 3.79 -23.47
CA ASP A 206 -4.90 4.71 -24.59
C ASP A 206 -3.44 5.16 -24.68
N GLN A 207 -2.66 4.42 -25.46
CA GLN A 207 -1.22 4.68 -25.62
C GLN A 207 -0.95 6.08 -26.21
N LYS A 208 -1.80 6.58 -27.10
CA LYS A 208 -1.65 7.92 -27.69
C LYS A 208 -1.81 9.01 -26.62
N PHE A 209 -2.88 8.94 -25.85
CA PHE A 209 -3.13 9.86 -24.74
C PHE A 209 -2.03 9.76 -23.68
N ARG A 210 -1.67 8.54 -23.26
CA ARG A 210 -0.63 8.31 -22.26
C ARG A 210 0.71 8.94 -22.66
N ASN A 211 1.10 8.81 -23.91
CA ASN A 211 2.35 9.36 -24.42
C ASN A 211 2.28 10.89 -24.59
N SER A 212 1.13 11.45 -25.02
CA SER A 212 0.99 12.91 -25.24
C SER A 212 1.16 13.71 -23.97
N ILE A 213 0.73 13.19 -22.82
CA ILE A 213 0.84 13.85 -21.53
C ILE A 213 1.94 13.27 -20.60
N GLN A 214 2.77 12.35 -21.09
CA GLN A 214 3.76 11.65 -20.26
C GLN A 214 3.13 11.09 -18.97
N MET A 215 2.04 10.33 -19.16
CA MET A 215 1.25 9.77 -18.08
C MET A 215 1.97 8.62 -17.37
N SER A 216 1.97 8.66 -16.05
CA SER A 216 2.32 7.53 -15.19
C SER A 216 1.31 7.39 -14.06
N GLY A 217 1.45 6.37 -13.23
CA GLY A 217 0.52 6.08 -12.15
C GLY A 217 1.17 6.02 -10.79
N VAL A 218 0.40 6.41 -9.78
CA VAL A 218 0.73 6.13 -8.38
C VAL A 218 -0.14 4.97 -7.93
N ASN A 219 0.36 3.76 -8.00
CA ASN A 219 -0.40 2.57 -7.68
C ASN A 219 0.35 1.65 -6.69
N SER A 220 -0.36 0.67 -6.14
CA SER A 220 0.17 -0.27 -5.15
C SER A 220 1.23 -1.23 -5.71
N ILE A 221 1.34 -1.35 -7.04
CA ILE A 221 2.22 -2.31 -7.70
C ILE A 221 3.66 -1.81 -7.91
N ASN A 222 3.94 -0.52 -7.69
CA ASN A 222 5.30 0.00 -7.82
C ASN A 222 6.23 -0.71 -6.83
N TRP A 223 7.33 -1.29 -7.35
CA TRP A 223 8.27 -2.06 -6.52
C TRP A 223 8.86 -1.25 -5.36
N ALA A 224 9.13 0.04 -5.54
CA ALA A 224 9.63 0.88 -4.47
C ALA A 224 8.67 0.98 -3.27
N ARG A 225 7.34 0.82 -3.50
CA ARG A 225 6.37 0.73 -2.41
C ARG A 225 6.55 -0.55 -1.60
N ILE A 226 6.84 -1.67 -2.27
CA ILE A 226 7.13 -2.93 -1.58
C ILE A 226 8.39 -2.78 -0.75
N VAL A 227 9.47 -2.22 -1.32
CA VAL A 227 10.74 -2.00 -0.60
C VAL A 227 10.53 -1.16 0.67
N ALA A 228 9.80 -0.04 0.57
CA ALA A 228 9.51 0.81 1.72
C ALA A 228 8.75 0.06 2.84
N GLN A 229 7.89 -0.88 2.46
CA GLN A 229 7.12 -1.68 3.41
C GLN A 229 7.94 -2.81 4.04
N ILE A 230 8.97 -3.33 3.37
CA ILE A 230 9.90 -4.29 3.98
C ILE A 230 10.54 -3.71 5.23
N VAL A 231 10.83 -2.41 5.25
CA VAL A 231 11.57 -1.73 6.32
C VAL A 231 10.94 -1.94 7.70
N TYR A 232 9.63 -1.74 7.82
CA TYR A 232 9.00 -1.84 9.13
C TYR A 232 8.90 -3.29 9.64
N TYR A 233 8.93 -4.32 8.80
CA TYR A 233 9.04 -5.71 9.26
C TYR A 233 10.39 -5.95 9.94
N PHE A 234 11.50 -5.44 9.38
CA PHE A 234 12.81 -5.48 10.04
C PHE A 234 12.82 -4.66 11.31
N PHE A 235 12.24 -3.47 11.28
CA PHE A 235 12.21 -2.56 12.41
C PHE A 235 11.46 -3.17 13.60
N ILE A 236 10.27 -3.72 13.42
CA ILE A 236 9.47 -4.30 14.50
C ILE A 236 10.12 -5.56 15.06
N TYR A 237 10.74 -6.41 14.21
CA TYR A 237 11.48 -7.56 14.66
C TYR A 237 12.58 -7.18 15.65
N LEU A 238 13.35 -6.15 15.34
CA LEU A 238 14.46 -5.69 16.18
C LEU A 238 14.05 -4.85 17.39
N ARG A 239 12.77 -4.49 17.51
CA ARG A 239 12.19 -3.79 18.66
C ARG A 239 11.39 -4.70 19.60
N GLN A 240 11.21 -5.97 19.26
CA GLN A 240 10.58 -6.92 20.17
C GLN A 240 11.46 -7.16 21.41
N LYS A 241 10.81 -7.47 22.56
CA LYS A 241 11.52 -7.70 23.80
C LYS A 241 12.39 -8.96 23.76
N GLU A 242 11.88 -10.01 23.12
CA GLU A 242 12.50 -11.33 23.00
C GLU A 242 12.89 -11.58 21.54
N THR A 243 14.12 -11.21 21.19
CA THR A 243 14.62 -11.26 19.80
C THR A 243 14.84 -12.67 19.25
N GLU A 244 14.63 -13.71 20.05
CA GLU A 244 14.76 -15.11 19.61
C GLU A 244 13.45 -15.71 19.12
N LYS A 245 12.29 -15.09 19.44
CA LYS A 245 10.99 -15.59 19.03
C LYS A 245 10.73 -15.30 17.56
N ARG A 246 10.17 -16.28 16.87
CA ARG A 246 9.65 -16.10 15.50
C ARG A 246 8.39 -15.22 15.54
N MET A 247 8.18 -14.45 14.48
CA MET A 247 7.02 -13.55 14.37
C MET A 247 5.85 -14.21 13.66
N ILE A 248 4.64 -13.96 14.15
CA ILE A 248 3.39 -14.11 13.41
C ILE A 248 2.82 -12.70 13.22
N VAL A 249 2.60 -12.30 11.98
CA VAL A 249 2.17 -10.93 11.67
C VAL A 249 0.83 -10.94 10.96
N SER A 250 -0.17 -10.30 11.57
CA SER A 250 -1.47 -10.07 10.95
C SER A 250 -1.47 -8.75 10.19
N VAL A 251 -1.86 -8.84 8.92
CA VAL A 251 -1.78 -7.73 7.97
C VAL A 251 -3.16 -7.45 7.38
N PRO A 252 -3.78 -6.28 7.68
CA PRO A 252 -4.96 -5.83 6.97
C PRO A 252 -4.70 -5.79 5.47
N THR A 253 -5.37 -6.67 4.71
CA THR A 253 -4.98 -6.97 3.34
C THR A 253 -6.07 -6.60 2.34
N GLY A 254 -5.77 -5.65 1.45
CA GLY A 254 -6.53 -5.37 0.23
C GLY A 254 -5.73 -5.79 -1.00
N ASN A 255 -4.85 -4.90 -1.49
CA ASN A 255 -4.05 -5.11 -2.71
C ASN A 255 -2.85 -6.06 -2.57
N PHE A 256 -2.70 -6.76 -1.46
CA PHE A 256 -1.63 -7.72 -1.19
C PHE A 256 -0.21 -7.12 -1.16
N GLY A 257 -0.05 -5.80 -1.21
CA GLY A 257 1.27 -5.15 -1.26
C GLY A 257 2.04 -5.25 0.04
N ASP A 258 1.39 -4.92 1.15
CA ASP A 258 1.96 -4.91 2.49
C ASP A 258 2.36 -6.33 2.92
N ILE A 259 1.45 -7.28 2.85
CA ILE A 259 1.73 -8.66 3.23
C ILE A 259 2.78 -9.32 2.33
N TYR A 260 2.85 -8.94 1.04
CA TYR A 260 3.93 -9.38 0.15
C TYR A 260 5.29 -8.79 0.57
N ALA A 261 5.32 -7.55 1.09
CA ALA A 261 6.55 -7.00 1.67
C ALA A 261 7.01 -7.81 2.89
N GLY A 262 6.07 -8.28 3.72
CA GLY A 262 6.35 -9.23 4.81
C GLY A 262 6.91 -10.57 4.31
N TYR A 263 6.37 -11.10 3.20
CA TYR A 263 6.92 -12.29 2.55
C TYR A 263 8.36 -12.06 2.06
N ILE A 264 8.63 -10.94 1.41
CA ILE A 264 10.00 -10.60 1.00
C ILE A 264 10.92 -10.44 2.20
N ALA A 265 10.47 -9.81 3.29
CA ALA A 265 11.25 -9.69 4.52
C ALA A 265 11.63 -11.08 5.10
N LYS A 266 10.68 -12.05 5.07
CA LYS A 266 10.96 -13.45 5.41
C LYS A 266 12.01 -14.05 4.50
N GLN A 267 11.92 -13.87 3.19
CA GLN A 267 12.90 -14.36 2.23
C GLN A 267 14.28 -13.71 2.40
N MET A 268 14.33 -12.47 2.89
CA MET A 268 15.56 -11.76 3.22
C MET A 268 16.22 -12.25 4.53
N GLY A 269 15.56 -13.11 5.29
CA GLY A 269 16.12 -13.75 6.48
C GLY A 269 15.42 -13.44 7.79
N LEU A 270 14.34 -12.63 7.80
CA LEU A 270 13.59 -12.45 9.04
C LEU A 270 12.87 -13.73 9.48
N PRO A 271 12.90 -14.08 10.76
CA PRO A 271 12.24 -15.27 11.27
C PRO A 271 10.73 -15.08 11.41
N ILE A 272 10.05 -14.90 10.28
CA ILE A 272 8.59 -14.83 10.20
C ILE A 272 8.04 -16.25 10.06
N GLU A 273 7.25 -16.71 11.03
CA GLU A 273 6.58 -18.01 10.97
C GLU A 273 5.45 -18.00 9.96
N LYS A 274 4.47 -17.13 10.20
CA LYS A 274 3.28 -16.96 9.34
C LYS A 274 2.94 -15.49 9.16
N LEU A 275 2.39 -15.21 8.01
CA LEU A 275 1.72 -13.95 7.68
C LEU A 275 0.21 -14.23 7.59
N ILE A 276 -0.60 -13.46 8.31
CA ILE A 276 -2.05 -13.62 8.32
C ILE A 276 -2.67 -12.62 7.38
N ILE A 277 -3.30 -13.11 6.32
CA ILE A 277 -4.14 -12.34 5.41
C ILE A 277 -5.43 -12.01 6.16
N ALA A 278 -5.55 -10.79 6.66
CA ALA A 278 -6.77 -10.32 7.31
C ALA A 278 -7.62 -9.56 6.29
N SER A 279 -8.83 -10.02 6.02
CA SER A 279 -9.77 -9.40 5.08
C SER A 279 -11.13 -9.13 5.73
N ASN A 280 -11.90 -8.20 5.15
CA ASN A 280 -13.30 -8.05 5.48
C ASN A 280 -14.15 -9.10 4.75
N HIS A 281 -15.45 -8.91 4.67
CA HIS A 281 -16.37 -9.84 3.97
C HIS A 281 -16.06 -9.96 2.46
N ASN A 282 -15.21 -9.09 1.87
CA ASN A 282 -14.66 -9.29 0.53
C ASN A 282 -13.48 -10.29 0.60
N ASN A 283 -13.77 -11.54 0.90
CA ASN A 283 -12.84 -12.56 1.38
C ASN A 283 -12.26 -13.47 0.29
N LEU A 284 -12.05 -12.94 -0.90
CA LEU A 284 -11.50 -13.71 -2.01
C LEU A 284 -10.19 -14.43 -1.67
N LEU A 285 -9.27 -13.74 -0.96
CA LEU A 285 -7.96 -14.31 -0.60
C LEU A 285 -8.08 -15.47 0.39
N GLU A 286 -9.00 -15.39 1.36
CA GLU A 286 -9.29 -16.48 2.29
C GLU A 286 -9.83 -17.71 1.54
N LYS A 287 -10.78 -17.50 0.61
CA LYS A 287 -11.32 -18.59 -0.24
C LYS A 287 -10.23 -19.19 -1.11
N CYS A 288 -9.37 -18.37 -1.70
CA CYS A 288 -8.25 -18.86 -2.50
C CYS A 288 -7.27 -19.69 -1.66
N LEU A 289 -6.94 -19.26 -0.44
CA LEU A 289 -6.04 -20.00 0.44
C LEU A 289 -6.64 -21.33 0.92
N SER A 290 -7.95 -21.41 1.10
CA SER A 290 -8.63 -22.62 1.56
C SER A 290 -8.88 -23.64 0.44
N THR A 291 -9.25 -23.17 -0.77
CA THR A 291 -9.73 -24.03 -1.87
C THR A 291 -8.82 -24.08 -3.09
N GLY A 292 -7.87 -23.15 -3.19
CA GLY A 292 -7.08 -22.90 -4.40
C GLY A 292 -7.85 -22.13 -5.50
N LEU A 293 -9.15 -21.87 -5.33
CA LEU A 293 -9.94 -21.17 -6.32
C LEU A 293 -9.88 -19.66 -6.11
N TYR A 294 -9.40 -18.92 -7.10
CA TYR A 294 -9.40 -17.46 -7.15
C TYR A 294 -10.49 -17.00 -8.11
N GLN A 295 -11.66 -16.64 -7.57
CA GLN A 295 -12.84 -16.26 -8.33
C GLN A 295 -13.41 -14.94 -7.80
N PRO A 296 -13.04 -13.78 -8.41
CA PRO A 296 -13.59 -12.49 -8.03
C PRO A 296 -15.10 -12.44 -8.14
N SER A 297 -15.74 -11.81 -7.16
CA SER A 297 -17.18 -11.53 -7.14
C SER A 297 -17.44 -10.02 -7.13
N LYS A 298 -18.67 -9.60 -7.00
CA LYS A 298 -18.99 -8.18 -6.82
C LYS A 298 -18.41 -7.69 -5.49
N VAL A 299 -17.83 -6.50 -5.50
CA VAL A 299 -17.39 -5.82 -4.29
C VAL A 299 -18.62 -5.41 -3.46
N ASN A 300 -18.60 -5.72 -2.18
CA ASN A 300 -19.58 -5.27 -1.21
C ASN A 300 -18.94 -4.18 -0.35
N PRO A 301 -19.47 -2.93 -0.35
CA PRO A 301 -18.97 -1.86 0.49
C PRO A 301 -18.99 -2.21 1.98
N SER A 302 -18.00 -1.72 2.72
CA SER A 302 -17.84 -1.96 4.16
C SER A 302 -17.34 -0.73 4.91
N VAL A 303 -17.25 -0.84 6.24
CA VAL A 303 -16.62 0.18 7.11
C VAL A 303 -15.10 0.24 6.96
N SER A 304 -14.49 -0.70 6.19
CA SER A 304 -13.04 -0.76 5.90
C SER A 304 -12.74 -0.62 4.40
N PRO A 305 -13.01 0.54 3.78
CA PRO A 305 -13.08 0.70 2.32
C PRO A 305 -11.76 0.41 1.59
N SER A 306 -10.60 0.48 2.24
CA SER A 306 -9.32 0.11 1.61
C SER A 306 -9.17 -1.39 1.38
N MET A 307 -10.05 -2.21 1.98
CA MET A 307 -10.09 -3.66 1.83
C MET A 307 -11.28 -4.13 0.95
N ASP A 308 -12.11 -3.22 0.43
CA ASP A 308 -13.21 -3.51 -0.49
C ASP A 308 -12.65 -3.82 -1.88
N ILE A 309 -11.97 -4.95 -1.99
CA ILE A 309 -11.19 -5.37 -3.16
C ILE A 309 -11.49 -6.83 -3.47
N GLN A 310 -11.73 -7.12 -4.75
CA GLN A 310 -11.92 -8.48 -5.26
C GLN A 310 -10.74 -8.93 -6.15
N VAL A 311 -9.90 -8.02 -6.66
CA VAL A 311 -8.69 -8.38 -7.39
C VAL A 311 -7.50 -7.71 -6.72
N ALA A 312 -6.75 -8.48 -5.94
CA ALA A 312 -5.57 -8.00 -5.25
C ALA A 312 -4.41 -7.82 -6.23
N SER A 313 -4.07 -6.56 -6.52
CA SER A 313 -3.16 -6.19 -7.62
C SER A 313 -1.74 -6.74 -7.48
N ASN A 314 -1.26 -7.03 -6.26
CA ASN A 314 0.07 -7.61 -6.03
C ASN A 314 0.05 -9.14 -5.88
N PHE A 315 -1.11 -9.79 -5.95
CA PHE A 315 -1.21 -11.23 -5.77
C PHE A 315 -0.46 -12.01 -6.87
N GLU A 316 -0.34 -11.44 -8.06
CA GLU A 316 0.45 -12.03 -9.14
C GLU A 316 1.92 -12.27 -8.76
N ARG A 317 2.49 -11.44 -7.87
CA ARG A 317 3.87 -11.64 -7.37
C ARG A 317 4.00 -12.91 -6.55
N ILE A 318 3.04 -13.19 -5.67
CA ILE A 318 3.08 -14.43 -4.90
C ILE A 318 2.72 -15.64 -5.76
N LEU A 319 1.85 -15.49 -6.78
CA LEU A 319 1.62 -16.53 -7.77
C LEU A 319 2.92 -16.93 -8.47
N PHE A 320 3.73 -15.95 -8.86
CA PHE A 320 5.02 -16.21 -9.49
C PHE A 320 5.94 -17.04 -8.57
N GLU A 321 6.01 -16.71 -7.28
CA GLU A 321 6.82 -17.45 -6.31
C GLU A 321 6.30 -18.88 -6.07
N ILE A 322 5.00 -19.04 -5.82
CA ILE A 322 4.43 -20.38 -5.53
C ILE A 322 4.38 -21.29 -6.75
N CYS A 323 4.46 -20.73 -7.95
CA CYS A 323 4.64 -21.46 -9.21
C CYS A 323 6.12 -21.75 -9.53
N ASN A 324 7.04 -21.65 -8.56
CA ASN A 324 8.48 -21.82 -8.74
C ASN A 324 9.07 -20.92 -9.85
N GLN A 325 8.57 -19.70 -9.94
CA GLN A 325 8.97 -18.69 -10.93
C GLN A 325 8.78 -19.15 -12.39
N ASP A 326 7.78 -20.01 -12.63
CA ASP A 326 7.35 -20.40 -13.98
C ASP A 326 6.45 -19.30 -14.58
N GLU A 327 7.02 -18.48 -15.46
CA GLU A 327 6.34 -17.39 -16.14
C GLU A 327 5.17 -17.87 -17.01
N SER A 328 5.33 -19.05 -17.67
CA SER A 328 4.28 -19.61 -18.54
C SER A 328 3.05 -20.00 -17.72
N ARG A 329 3.27 -20.55 -16.51
CA ARG A 329 2.19 -20.88 -15.58
C ARG A 329 1.47 -19.62 -15.08
N VAL A 330 2.20 -18.57 -14.72
CA VAL A 330 1.62 -17.28 -14.31
C VAL A 330 0.78 -16.69 -15.44
N VAL A 331 1.30 -16.65 -16.66
CA VAL A 331 0.57 -16.19 -17.85
C VAL A 331 -0.73 -16.98 -18.04
N ALA A 332 -0.69 -18.31 -17.88
CA ALA A 332 -1.88 -19.16 -18.01
C ALA A 332 -2.93 -18.82 -16.93
N LEU A 333 -2.52 -18.64 -15.66
CA LEU A 333 -3.42 -18.26 -14.56
C LEU A 333 -4.05 -16.88 -14.81
N MET A 334 -3.25 -15.88 -15.21
CA MET A 334 -3.74 -14.53 -15.47
C MET A 334 -4.64 -14.45 -16.70
N ASN A 335 -4.39 -15.25 -17.74
CA ASN A 335 -5.28 -15.39 -18.88
C ASN A 335 -6.62 -16.05 -18.49
N ASN A 336 -6.60 -17.05 -17.63
CA ASN A 336 -7.83 -17.63 -17.08
C ASN A 336 -8.63 -16.59 -16.28
N LEU A 337 -7.97 -15.81 -15.41
CA LEU A 337 -8.62 -14.73 -14.68
C LEU A 337 -9.27 -13.71 -15.62
N LYS A 338 -8.57 -13.30 -16.68
CA LYS A 338 -9.07 -12.35 -17.69
C LYS A 338 -10.28 -12.89 -18.43
N ASN A 339 -10.21 -14.12 -18.94
CA ASN A 339 -11.15 -14.69 -19.89
C ASN A 339 -12.30 -15.45 -19.20
N LYS A 340 -12.00 -16.22 -18.13
CA LYS A 340 -12.96 -17.05 -17.40
C LYS A 340 -13.42 -16.41 -16.09
N LYS A 341 -12.80 -15.29 -15.68
CA LYS A 341 -13.03 -14.61 -14.40
C LYS A 341 -12.64 -15.45 -13.18
N GLU A 342 -11.82 -16.48 -13.36
CA GLU A 342 -11.33 -17.34 -12.30
C GLU A 342 -10.05 -18.07 -12.71
N PHE A 343 -9.32 -18.58 -11.71
CA PHE A 343 -8.29 -19.60 -11.91
C PHE A 343 -8.23 -20.54 -10.70
N GLN A 344 -7.65 -21.73 -10.94
CA GLN A 344 -7.46 -22.75 -9.92
C GLN A 344 -5.96 -23.03 -9.73
N LEU A 345 -5.49 -22.96 -8.50
CA LEU A 345 -4.17 -23.44 -8.07
C LEU A 345 -4.17 -24.97 -8.03
N ASN A 346 -3.09 -25.58 -8.44
CA ASN A 346 -2.89 -27.00 -8.21
C ASN A 346 -2.50 -27.28 -6.74
N LYS A 347 -2.43 -28.56 -6.35
CA LYS A 347 -2.17 -28.95 -4.96
C LYS A 347 -0.81 -28.44 -4.44
N THR A 348 0.23 -28.46 -5.27
CA THR A 348 1.57 -27.99 -4.91
C THR A 348 1.59 -26.48 -4.73
N GLU A 349 1.01 -25.73 -5.67
CA GLU A 349 0.90 -24.26 -5.60
C GLU A 349 0.12 -23.82 -4.34
N LEU A 350 -0.99 -24.52 -4.04
CA LEU A 350 -1.78 -24.24 -2.83
C LEU A 350 -0.98 -24.57 -1.56
N SER A 351 -0.28 -25.68 -1.51
CA SER A 351 0.58 -26.04 -0.37
C SER A 351 1.68 -25.00 -0.14
N ASN A 352 2.34 -24.54 -1.21
CA ASN A 352 3.37 -23.51 -1.14
C ASN A 352 2.80 -22.16 -0.61
N LEU A 353 1.57 -21.83 -0.97
CA LEU A 353 0.89 -20.65 -0.45
C LEU A 353 0.58 -20.80 1.05
N GLN A 354 0.01 -21.95 1.44
CA GLN A 354 -0.36 -22.25 2.83
C GLN A 354 0.85 -22.40 3.76
N GLU A 355 2.03 -22.73 3.24
CA GLU A 355 3.27 -22.77 4.03
C GLU A 355 3.62 -21.41 4.63
N ASN A 356 3.32 -20.32 3.92
CA ASN A 356 3.70 -18.97 4.33
C ASN A 356 2.55 -18.15 4.94
N PHE A 357 1.31 -18.47 4.56
CA PHE A 357 0.14 -17.65 4.90
C PHE A 357 -0.92 -18.44 5.66
N LEU A 358 -1.61 -17.72 6.54
CA LEU A 358 -2.95 -18.02 7.05
C LEU A 358 -3.89 -16.93 6.51
N ALA A 359 -5.20 -17.19 6.51
CA ALA A 359 -6.18 -16.19 6.10
C ALA A 359 -7.45 -16.27 6.95
N HIS A 360 -7.95 -15.13 7.35
CA HIS A 360 -9.21 -15.02 8.09
C HIS A 360 -9.98 -13.80 7.61
N SER A 361 -11.24 -14.01 7.31
CA SER A 361 -12.19 -12.92 7.11
C SER A 361 -12.88 -12.53 8.41
N VAL A 362 -13.21 -11.26 8.52
CA VAL A 362 -13.88 -10.65 9.67
C VAL A 362 -15.12 -9.92 9.16
N SER A 363 -16.27 -10.23 9.74
CA SER A 363 -17.52 -9.56 9.40
C SER A 363 -17.53 -8.10 9.89
N GLU A 364 -18.46 -7.31 9.39
CA GLU A 364 -18.62 -5.93 9.85
C GLU A 364 -19.02 -5.88 11.33
N GLU A 365 -19.92 -6.77 11.76
CA GLU A 365 -20.30 -6.92 13.17
C GLU A 365 -19.11 -7.26 14.06
N GLU A 366 -18.30 -8.26 13.67
CA GLU A 366 -17.07 -8.61 14.39
C GLU A 366 -16.06 -7.45 14.42
N THR A 367 -15.99 -6.66 13.36
CA THR A 367 -15.10 -5.48 13.28
C THR A 367 -15.52 -4.42 14.30
N LEU A 368 -16.80 -4.02 14.31
CA LEU A 368 -17.32 -3.03 15.25
C LEU A 368 -17.23 -3.53 16.70
N GLN A 369 -17.54 -4.81 16.93
CA GLN A 369 -17.40 -5.43 18.25
C GLN A 369 -15.93 -5.42 18.72
N THR A 370 -14.97 -5.69 17.85
CA THR A 370 -13.54 -5.65 18.18
C THR A 370 -13.07 -4.25 18.56
N ILE A 371 -13.51 -3.21 17.83
CA ILE A 371 -13.23 -1.81 18.19
C ILE A 371 -13.77 -1.50 19.60
N LYS A 372 -15.00 -1.92 19.87
CA LYS A 372 -15.65 -1.71 21.18
C LYS A 372 -14.92 -2.41 22.32
N GLU A 373 -14.58 -3.69 22.16
CA GLU A 373 -13.86 -4.48 23.17
C GLU A 373 -12.50 -3.86 23.50
N VAL A 374 -11.68 -3.58 22.47
CA VAL A 374 -10.35 -2.98 22.67
C VAL A 374 -10.46 -1.59 23.33
N TYR A 375 -11.47 -0.80 22.96
CA TYR A 375 -11.69 0.49 23.61
C TYR A 375 -12.06 0.35 25.09
N GLN A 376 -12.95 -0.58 25.43
CA GLN A 376 -13.43 -0.78 26.80
C GLN A 376 -12.33 -1.33 27.72
N GLU A 377 -11.54 -2.28 27.21
CA GLU A 377 -10.53 -2.97 28.02
C GLU A 377 -9.21 -2.21 28.13
N HIS A 378 -8.82 -1.50 27.02
CA HIS A 378 -7.49 -0.89 26.91
C HIS A 378 -7.51 0.63 26.70
N ASN A 379 -8.69 1.25 26.61
CA ASN A 379 -8.86 2.67 26.27
C ASN A 379 -8.10 3.06 24.97
N PHE A 380 -8.13 2.16 23.99
CA PHE A 380 -7.44 2.32 22.71
C PHE A 380 -8.42 2.15 21.56
N VAL A 381 -8.39 3.05 20.56
CA VAL A 381 -9.33 3.06 19.45
C VAL A 381 -8.63 2.58 18.19
N LEU A 382 -8.92 1.35 17.79
CA LEU A 382 -8.49 0.80 16.50
C LEU A 382 -9.33 1.42 15.36
N ASP A 383 -8.69 1.69 14.20
CA ASP A 383 -9.45 1.91 12.97
C ASP A 383 -10.06 0.59 12.46
N PRO A 384 -11.08 0.63 11.57
CA PRO A 384 -11.76 -0.60 11.13
C PRO A 384 -10.84 -1.62 10.46
N HIS A 385 -9.81 -1.17 9.73
CA HIS A 385 -8.85 -2.08 9.07
C HIS A 385 -7.98 -2.78 10.10
N SER A 386 -7.44 -2.03 11.05
CA SER A 386 -6.63 -2.55 12.17
C SER A 386 -7.44 -3.50 13.05
N ALA A 387 -8.72 -3.20 13.30
CA ALA A 387 -9.63 -4.09 14.03
C ALA A 387 -9.81 -5.44 13.32
N ILE A 388 -9.90 -5.44 12.00
CA ILE A 388 -9.92 -6.67 11.19
C ILE A 388 -8.62 -7.45 11.36
N GLY A 389 -7.46 -6.77 11.30
CA GLY A 389 -6.15 -7.39 11.55
C GLY A 389 -6.05 -8.03 12.93
N PHE A 390 -6.49 -7.32 13.96
CA PHE A 390 -6.48 -7.77 15.35
C PHE A 390 -7.39 -8.98 15.57
N LYS A 391 -8.61 -8.94 15.03
CA LYS A 391 -9.57 -10.05 15.11
C LYS A 391 -9.09 -11.29 14.34
N ALA A 392 -8.55 -11.10 13.14
CA ALA A 392 -8.00 -12.19 12.34
C ALA A 392 -6.87 -12.92 13.05
N LEU A 393 -6.01 -12.18 13.77
CA LEU A 393 -4.96 -12.78 14.59
C LEU A 393 -5.57 -13.60 15.74
N LYS A 394 -6.56 -13.08 16.46
CA LYS A 394 -7.27 -13.84 17.51
C LYS A 394 -7.98 -15.09 16.94
N LYS A 395 -8.49 -15.05 15.71
CA LYS A 395 -9.08 -16.22 15.01
C LYS A 395 -8.07 -17.32 14.66
N SER A 396 -6.77 -17.00 14.60
CA SER A 396 -5.73 -17.98 14.25
C SER A 396 -5.45 -19.02 15.34
N GLY A 397 -6.14 -18.95 16.47
CA GLY A 397 -6.04 -19.89 17.58
C GLY A 397 -5.40 -19.28 18.84
N SER A 398 -5.10 -20.14 19.81
CA SER A 398 -4.47 -19.71 21.06
C SER A 398 -3.06 -19.16 20.79
N LEU A 399 -2.76 -18.00 21.34
CA LEU A 399 -1.45 -17.37 21.23
C LEU A 399 -0.44 -18.13 22.11
N SER A 400 0.47 -18.84 21.45
CA SER A 400 1.55 -19.59 22.13
C SER A 400 2.70 -18.68 22.51
N ASP A 401 3.30 -18.89 23.67
CA ASP A 401 4.47 -18.13 24.13
C ASP A 401 5.73 -18.36 23.26
N ASN A 402 5.68 -19.30 22.31
CA ASN A 402 6.79 -19.57 21.38
C ASN A 402 6.94 -18.52 20.28
N PHE A 403 5.95 -17.65 20.08
CA PHE A 403 5.93 -16.67 19.02
C PHE A 403 5.70 -15.26 19.57
N SER A 404 6.16 -14.28 18.82
CA SER A 404 5.77 -12.87 19.00
C SER A 404 4.68 -12.52 18.00
N TYR A 405 3.61 -11.89 18.46
CA TYR A 405 2.43 -11.59 17.66
C TYR A 405 2.36 -10.09 17.35
N PHE A 406 2.22 -9.78 16.08
CA PHE A 406 2.10 -8.41 15.60
C PHE A 406 0.82 -8.22 14.80
N CYS A 407 0.15 -7.10 15.02
CA CYS A 407 -0.95 -6.62 14.19
C CYS A 407 -0.56 -5.27 13.58
N LEU A 408 -0.57 -5.14 12.26
CA LEU A 408 -0.27 -3.87 11.62
C LEU A 408 -1.47 -2.92 11.71
N GLU A 409 -1.24 -1.72 12.25
CA GLU A 409 -2.24 -0.65 12.30
C GLU A 409 -2.03 0.31 11.13
N THR A 410 -2.93 0.22 10.15
CA THR A 410 -2.71 0.81 8.83
C THR A 410 -3.24 2.23 8.68
N ALA A 411 -4.09 2.68 9.61
CA ALA A 411 -4.64 4.04 9.60
C ALA A 411 -5.04 4.51 11.00
N HIS A 412 -5.09 5.81 11.20
CA HIS A 412 -5.61 6.42 12.42
C HIS A 412 -7.14 6.43 12.40
N ALA A 413 -7.77 6.12 13.53
CA ALA A 413 -9.22 5.99 13.68
C ALA A 413 -10.02 7.24 13.25
N CYS A 414 -9.48 8.45 13.39
CA CYS A 414 -10.17 9.69 13.01
C CYS A 414 -10.49 9.79 11.51
N LYS A 415 -9.97 8.91 10.69
CA LYS A 415 -10.29 8.85 9.25
C LYS A 415 -11.62 8.16 8.96
N PHE A 416 -12.15 7.43 9.93
CA PHE A 416 -13.36 6.59 9.81
C PHE A 416 -14.36 6.87 10.94
N PRO A 417 -14.79 8.15 11.13
CA PRO A 417 -15.58 8.55 12.30
C PRO A 417 -16.88 7.77 12.40
N ASP A 418 -17.59 7.53 11.30
CA ASP A 418 -18.89 6.82 11.31
C ASP A 418 -18.78 5.41 11.89
N ALA A 419 -17.73 4.67 11.52
CA ALA A 419 -17.47 3.34 12.05
C ALA A 419 -17.15 3.36 13.56
N ILE A 420 -16.36 4.35 13.98
CA ILE A 420 -15.98 4.48 15.39
C ILE A 420 -17.19 4.88 16.23
N VAL A 421 -17.98 5.86 15.80
CA VAL A 421 -19.22 6.25 16.49
C VAL A 421 -20.18 5.08 16.59
N SER A 422 -20.34 4.31 15.50
CA SER A 422 -21.18 3.10 15.50
C SER A 422 -20.71 2.03 16.49
N ALA A 423 -19.39 1.94 16.73
CA ALA A 423 -18.82 0.93 17.63
C ALA A 423 -18.85 1.35 19.10
N ILE A 424 -18.51 2.60 19.42
CA ILE A 424 -18.27 3.05 20.81
C ILE A 424 -19.10 4.25 21.27
N ASP A 425 -20.03 4.71 20.42
CA ASP A 425 -20.89 5.89 20.69
C ASP A 425 -20.10 7.16 21.08
N LYS A 426 -18.92 7.32 20.48
CA LYS A 426 -18.03 8.47 20.71
C LYS A 426 -17.25 8.81 19.43
N GLU A 427 -16.99 10.10 19.23
CA GLU A 427 -16.08 10.56 18.19
C GLU A 427 -14.65 10.04 18.42
N PRO A 428 -13.95 9.61 17.37
CA PRO A 428 -12.55 9.20 17.48
C PRO A 428 -11.67 10.39 17.89
N PRO A 429 -10.59 10.14 18.64
CA PRO A 429 -9.62 11.19 18.96
C PRO A 429 -9.04 11.79 17.68
N MET A 430 -9.21 13.11 17.52
CA MET A 430 -8.77 13.82 16.32
C MET A 430 -7.52 14.66 16.62
N PRO A 431 -6.39 14.42 15.93
CA PRO A 431 -5.19 15.23 16.08
C PRO A 431 -5.43 16.70 15.73
N ASP A 432 -4.78 17.62 16.42
CA ASP A 432 -5.04 19.07 16.26
C ASP A 432 -4.78 19.59 14.84
N PHE A 433 -3.82 19.05 14.13
CA PHE A 433 -3.59 19.44 12.74
C PHE A 433 -4.73 18.99 11.81
N VAL A 434 -5.42 17.88 12.12
CA VAL A 434 -6.60 17.43 11.39
C VAL A 434 -7.77 18.36 11.69
N LYS A 435 -7.98 18.76 12.96
CA LYS A 435 -9.00 19.77 13.29
C LYS A 435 -8.82 21.05 12.48
N LYS A 436 -7.57 21.50 12.30
CA LYS A 436 -7.24 22.70 11.52
C LYS A 436 -7.58 22.60 10.02
N ILE A 437 -7.59 21.39 9.43
CA ILE A 437 -7.95 21.28 8.00
C ILE A 437 -9.45 21.47 7.77
N PHE A 438 -10.30 21.31 8.77
CA PHE A 438 -11.76 21.53 8.65
C PHE A 438 -12.12 23.00 8.45
N SER A 439 -11.25 23.94 8.81
CA SER A 439 -11.43 25.38 8.55
C SER A 439 -10.73 25.87 7.28
N LYS A 440 -10.01 25.00 6.54
CA LYS A 440 -9.32 25.38 5.31
C LYS A 440 -10.24 25.30 4.10
N GLU A 441 -9.95 26.15 3.11
CA GLU A 441 -10.56 26.09 1.79
C GLU A 441 -10.25 24.76 1.09
N GLU A 442 -11.24 24.20 0.42
CA GLU A 442 -11.09 23.00 -0.40
C GLU A 442 -10.99 23.37 -1.88
N SER A 443 -10.10 22.71 -2.62
CA SER A 443 -9.94 22.87 -4.07
C SER A 443 -10.14 21.52 -4.76
N PHE A 444 -11.26 21.35 -5.45
CA PHE A 444 -11.55 20.24 -6.32
C PHE A 444 -12.59 20.63 -7.37
N ILE A 445 -12.70 19.83 -8.41
CA ILE A 445 -13.78 19.96 -9.39
C ILE A 445 -14.64 18.71 -9.38
N VAL A 446 -15.89 18.87 -9.79
CA VAL A 446 -16.81 17.74 -9.99
C VAL A 446 -16.96 17.49 -11.49
N LEU A 447 -16.75 16.26 -11.94
CA LEU A 447 -16.95 15.85 -13.33
C LEU A 447 -17.89 14.65 -13.39
N ASP A 448 -18.65 14.58 -14.49
CA ASP A 448 -19.37 13.37 -14.85
C ASP A 448 -18.36 12.27 -15.22
N GLY A 449 -18.72 10.99 -15.01
CA GLY A 449 -17.87 9.83 -15.31
C GLY A 449 -17.66 9.60 -16.80
N ASN A 450 -17.31 10.66 -17.54
CA ASN A 450 -17.08 10.65 -18.99
C ASN A 450 -15.58 10.75 -19.29
N LEU A 451 -15.07 9.76 -20.02
CA LEU A 451 -13.65 9.63 -20.33
C LEU A 451 -13.10 10.81 -21.16
N GLU A 452 -13.84 11.28 -22.17
CA GLU A 452 -13.37 12.34 -23.08
C GLU A 452 -13.35 13.70 -22.38
N ILE A 453 -14.33 13.99 -21.52
CA ILE A 453 -14.36 15.21 -20.68
C ILE A 453 -13.14 15.21 -19.75
N LEU A 454 -12.86 14.06 -19.11
CA LEU A 454 -11.74 13.91 -18.21
C LEU A 454 -10.39 14.09 -18.92
N LYS A 455 -10.19 13.44 -20.09
CA LYS A 455 -8.98 13.60 -20.90
C LYS A 455 -8.76 15.06 -21.29
N SER A 456 -9.77 15.71 -21.83
CA SER A 456 -9.71 17.12 -22.24
C SER A 456 -9.34 18.03 -21.06
N TYR A 457 -9.89 17.77 -19.87
CA TYR A 457 -9.54 18.54 -18.69
C TYR A 457 -8.06 18.37 -18.32
N ILE A 458 -7.56 17.12 -18.31
CA ILE A 458 -6.17 16.80 -17.98
C ILE A 458 -5.22 17.47 -18.98
N GLU A 459 -5.47 17.31 -20.30
CA GLU A 459 -4.66 17.92 -21.36
C GLU A 459 -4.56 19.43 -21.22
N LYS A 460 -5.68 20.11 -20.95
CA LYS A 460 -5.72 21.55 -20.70
C LYS A 460 -4.86 21.97 -19.52
N LYS A 461 -4.88 21.19 -18.42
CA LYS A 461 -4.07 21.51 -17.22
C LYS A 461 -2.58 21.25 -17.47
N VAL A 462 -2.23 20.18 -18.19
CA VAL A 462 -0.84 19.86 -18.58
C VAL A 462 -0.26 20.93 -19.50
N SER A 463 -1.02 21.39 -20.51
CA SER A 463 -0.60 22.45 -21.45
C SER A 463 -0.32 23.77 -20.74
N ASN A 464 -1.21 24.18 -19.85
CA ASN A 464 -1.08 25.44 -19.12
C ASN A 464 0.17 25.46 -18.21
N ASN A 465 0.55 24.32 -17.65
CA ASN A 465 1.77 24.20 -16.83
C ASN A 465 3.05 24.07 -17.66
N SER A 466 2.94 23.90 -18.98
CA SER A 466 4.10 23.82 -19.87
C SER A 466 4.59 25.19 -20.33
N SER A 467 3.74 26.21 -20.20
CA SER A 467 3.98 27.60 -20.66
C SER A 467 4.52 28.53 -19.56
N GLY A 468 4.77 28.06 -18.36
CA GLY A 468 5.36 28.75 -17.22
C GLY A 468 6.58 28.00 -16.67
#